data_0230d236fd45bd6712076ef7c77ea393
#
_entry.id   0230d236fd45bd6712076ef7c77ea393
#
_cell.length_a   1.000
_cell.length_b   1.000
_cell.length_c   1.000
_cell.angle_alpha   90.00
_cell.angle_beta   90.00
_cell.angle_gamma   90.00
#
_symmetry.space_group_name_H-M   'P 1'
#
loop_
_entity.id
_entity.type
_entity.pdbx_description
1 polymer ?
#
loop_
_entity_poly.entity_id
_entity_poly.type
_entity_poly.pdbx_seq_one_letter_code
_entity_poly.pdbx_strand_id
1 'polypeptide(L)'
;MVSQEMLAAGRVRSAIREVFEYGRHRALLLGEENVFDFSLGNPSVPPPPEVTAAFLELLQNSDPTFLHGYTSAPGSNEAREAIAASLNRRFGTDFSRRNFYLTCGAAAALASIFRALTIGPLTEFIAFAPYFPEYACFATAAGGHLRVVEADRESFQIDFEQLERTLSFHTQGVIVNSPNNPSGVVYSESTLKKLAELLRLKSAEYGHPIYLISDEPYRELTYTNVAVPFITKLYDCSIVSYSYSKSLSLPGDRIGYVLVGDAMPDFDDVCNAIS
;
A
#
# COMPACT_ATOMS: atom_id res chain seq x y z
N MET A 1 -13.23 24.19 -17.76
CA MET A 1 -12.52 24.52 -16.50
C MET A 1 -12.10 23.20 -15.85
N VAL A 2 -10.89 23.13 -15.29
CA VAL A 2 -10.35 21.95 -14.57
C VAL A 2 -9.96 22.38 -13.16
N SER A 3 -9.86 21.41 -12.23
CA SER A 3 -9.35 21.65 -10.88
C SER A 3 -7.94 22.26 -10.96
N GLN A 4 -7.76 23.44 -10.38
CA GLN A 4 -6.47 24.12 -10.39
C GLN A 4 -5.43 23.38 -9.55
N GLU A 5 -5.86 22.71 -8.49
CA GLU A 5 -5.02 21.86 -7.64
C GLU A 5 -4.49 20.65 -8.42
N MET A 6 -5.37 19.91 -9.11
CA MET A 6 -4.97 18.77 -9.95
C MET A 6 -4.11 19.20 -11.15
N LEU A 7 -4.39 20.38 -11.71
CA LEU A 7 -3.56 20.97 -12.77
C LEU A 7 -2.15 21.29 -12.25
N ALA A 8 -2.04 21.87 -11.06
CA ALA A 8 -0.76 22.14 -10.41
C ALA A 8 0.01 20.84 -10.14
N ALA A 9 -0.64 19.84 -9.55
CA ALA A 9 -0.04 18.52 -9.30
C ALA A 9 0.47 17.85 -10.59
N GLY A 10 -0.33 17.91 -11.67
CA GLY A 10 0.06 17.32 -12.97
C GLY A 10 1.17 18.08 -13.71
N ARG A 11 1.43 19.34 -13.37
CA ARG A 11 2.52 20.16 -13.92
C ARG A 11 3.85 19.93 -13.22
N VAL A 12 3.84 19.46 -11.99
CA VAL A 12 5.06 19.09 -11.27
C VAL A 12 5.58 17.78 -11.85
N ARG A 13 6.67 17.85 -12.59
CA ARG A 13 7.34 16.63 -13.07
C ARG A 13 7.95 15.88 -11.89
N SER A 14 7.70 14.59 -11.83
CA SER A 14 8.37 13.73 -10.85
C SER A 14 9.85 13.64 -11.20
N ALA A 15 10.73 13.99 -10.25
CA ALA A 15 12.18 13.86 -10.42
C ALA A 15 12.58 12.42 -10.79
N ILE A 16 11.86 11.42 -10.28
CA ILE A 16 12.07 10.00 -10.62
C ILE A 16 11.82 9.77 -12.11
N ARG A 17 10.75 10.32 -12.69
CA ARG A 17 10.48 10.19 -14.13
C ARG A 17 11.49 10.93 -14.99
N GLU A 18 11.92 12.11 -14.58
CA GLU A 18 12.95 12.87 -15.30
C GLU A 18 14.28 12.11 -15.33
N VAL A 19 14.69 11.52 -14.20
CA VAL A 19 15.93 10.70 -14.13
C VAL A 19 15.77 9.42 -14.97
N PHE A 20 14.61 8.77 -14.95
CA PHE A 20 14.33 7.60 -15.78
C PHE A 20 14.40 7.92 -17.29
N GLU A 21 13.76 9.00 -17.73
CA GLU A 21 13.81 9.44 -19.13
C GLU A 21 15.22 9.83 -19.55
N TYR A 22 15.99 10.47 -18.66
CA TYR A 22 17.40 10.76 -18.87
C TYR A 22 18.22 9.48 -19.01
N GLY A 23 18.02 8.50 -18.12
CA GLY A 23 18.69 7.18 -18.19
C GLY A 23 18.44 6.48 -19.52
N ARG A 24 17.17 6.44 -19.96
CA ARG A 24 16.81 5.89 -21.28
C ARG A 24 17.51 6.60 -22.43
N HIS A 25 17.54 7.93 -22.41
CA HIS A 25 18.24 8.69 -23.45
C HIS A 25 19.77 8.40 -23.43
N ARG A 26 20.36 8.26 -22.26
CA ARG A 26 21.79 7.88 -22.13
C ARG A 26 22.05 6.48 -22.67
N ALA A 27 21.14 5.53 -22.42
CA ALA A 27 21.27 4.17 -22.93
C ALA A 27 21.27 4.10 -24.47
N LEU A 28 20.47 4.94 -25.13
CA LEU A 28 20.48 5.06 -26.59
C LEU A 28 21.80 5.60 -27.15
N LEU A 29 22.55 6.41 -26.37
CA LEU A 29 23.80 7.03 -26.80
C LEU A 29 25.04 6.16 -26.46
N LEU A 30 25.00 5.45 -25.35
CA LEU A 30 26.17 4.77 -24.80
C LEU A 30 26.09 3.25 -24.88
N GLY A 31 24.90 2.68 -25.20
CA GLY A 31 24.58 1.27 -25.05
C GLY A 31 23.95 0.99 -23.67
N GLU A 32 22.96 0.09 -23.64
CA GLU A 32 22.23 -0.27 -22.40
C GLU A 32 23.19 -0.85 -21.34
N GLU A 33 24.18 -1.62 -21.78
CA GLU A 33 25.17 -2.27 -20.91
C GLU A 33 26.10 -1.29 -20.17
N ASN A 34 26.11 -0.01 -20.60
CA ASN A 34 26.94 1.04 -20.02
C ASN A 34 26.12 2.02 -19.16
N VAL A 35 24.84 1.78 -18.94
CA VAL A 35 23.96 2.65 -18.15
C VAL A 35 23.31 1.85 -17.03
N PHE A 36 23.66 2.19 -15.79
CA PHE A 36 23.11 1.57 -14.59
C PHE A 36 21.98 2.46 -14.05
N ASP A 37 20.75 2.17 -14.47
CA ASP A 37 19.55 2.95 -14.09
C ASP A 37 18.91 2.38 -12.82
N PHE A 38 18.96 3.16 -11.74
CA PHE A 38 18.33 2.88 -10.45
C PHE A 38 17.16 3.84 -10.14
N SER A 39 16.67 4.57 -11.14
CA SER A 39 15.65 5.59 -10.95
C SER A 39 14.24 5.01 -10.73
N LEU A 40 13.89 3.95 -11.45
CA LEU A 40 12.57 3.32 -11.38
C LEU A 40 12.71 1.90 -10.83
N GLY A 41 11.97 1.62 -9.76
CA GLY A 41 11.95 0.31 -9.10
C GLY A 41 11.25 -0.78 -9.92
N ASN A 42 11.65 -0.97 -11.17
CA ASN A 42 11.15 -2.08 -11.98
C ASN A 42 11.89 -3.37 -11.60
N PRO A 43 11.19 -4.49 -11.33
CA PRO A 43 11.86 -5.76 -11.08
C PRO A 43 12.76 -6.16 -12.25
N SER A 44 14.00 -6.56 -11.94
CA SER A 44 14.96 -7.07 -12.92
C SER A 44 14.96 -8.60 -13.02
N VAL A 45 14.20 -9.27 -12.15
CA VAL A 45 14.02 -10.72 -12.14
C VAL A 45 12.70 -11.03 -12.85
N PRO A 46 12.65 -12.03 -13.76
CA PRO A 46 11.41 -12.42 -14.41
C PRO A 46 10.40 -12.98 -13.40
N PRO A 47 9.09 -12.96 -13.73
CA PRO A 47 8.09 -13.65 -12.92
C PRO A 47 8.41 -15.14 -12.81
N PRO A 48 7.99 -15.82 -11.73
CA PRO A 48 8.09 -17.28 -11.64
C PRO A 48 7.43 -17.97 -12.85
N PRO A 49 8.00 -19.05 -13.39
CA PRO A 49 7.45 -19.75 -14.57
C PRO A 49 6.02 -20.27 -14.35
N GLU A 50 5.65 -20.53 -13.11
CA GLU A 50 4.29 -20.92 -12.71
C GLU A 50 3.25 -19.85 -13.04
N VAL A 51 3.62 -18.58 -13.05
CA VAL A 51 2.72 -17.48 -13.44
C VAL A 51 2.35 -17.62 -14.92
N THR A 52 3.34 -17.80 -15.78
CA THR A 52 3.08 -17.99 -17.22
C THR A 52 2.27 -19.27 -17.48
N ALA A 53 2.59 -20.35 -16.77
CA ALA A 53 1.85 -21.61 -16.88
C ALA A 53 0.38 -21.42 -16.47
N ALA A 54 0.10 -20.73 -15.37
CA ALA A 54 -1.26 -20.43 -14.91
C ALA A 54 -2.05 -19.59 -15.92
N PHE A 55 -1.43 -18.57 -16.53
CA PHE A 55 -2.07 -17.79 -17.58
C PHE A 55 -2.44 -18.63 -18.80
N LEU A 56 -1.52 -19.48 -19.25
CA LEU A 56 -1.78 -20.39 -20.39
C LEU A 56 -2.89 -21.38 -20.06
N GLU A 57 -2.90 -21.96 -18.87
CA GLU A 57 -3.94 -22.87 -18.41
C GLU A 57 -5.31 -22.19 -18.39
N LEU A 58 -5.42 -21.00 -17.83
CA LEU A 58 -6.66 -20.22 -17.80
C LEU A 58 -7.17 -19.90 -19.21
N LEU A 59 -6.29 -19.46 -20.11
CA LEU A 59 -6.66 -19.12 -21.50
C LEU A 59 -7.10 -20.33 -22.31
N GLN A 60 -6.53 -21.51 -22.05
CA GLN A 60 -6.82 -22.74 -22.81
C GLN A 60 -8.04 -23.49 -22.29
N ASN A 61 -8.29 -23.46 -20.98
CA ASN A 61 -9.23 -24.36 -20.33
C ASN A 61 -10.46 -23.66 -19.75
N SER A 62 -10.47 -22.32 -19.64
CA SER A 62 -11.63 -21.58 -19.14
C SER A 62 -12.60 -21.23 -20.25
N ASP A 63 -13.89 -21.15 -19.92
CA ASP A 63 -14.89 -20.56 -20.80
C ASP A 63 -14.54 -19.09 -21.08
N PRO A 64 -14.42 -18.66 -22.34
CA PRO A 64 -14.04 -17.28 -22.66
C PRO A 64 -15.01 -16.24 -22.11
N THR A 65 -16.30 -16.54 -22.03
CA THR A 65 -17.31 -15.62 -21.48
C THR A 65 -17.12 -15.44 -19.97
N PHE A 66 -16.75 -16.50 -19.27
CA PHE A 66 -16.39 -16.44 -17.86
C PHE A 66 -15.07 -15.70 -17.66
N LEU A 67 -14.03 -16.06 -18.44
CA LEU A 67 -12.68 -15.50 -18.29
C LEU A 67 -12.63 -13.98 -18.51
N HIS A 68 -13.42 -13.49 -19.50
CA HIS A 68 -13.46 -12.06 -19.88
C HIS A 68 -14.70 -11.34 -19.34
N GLY A 69 -15.55 -12.02 -18.56
CA GLY A 69 -16.76 -11.47 -17.97
C GLY A 69 -16.48 -10.56 -16.78
N TYR A 70 -17.48 -9.78 -16.38
CA TYR A 70 -17.44 -9.03 -15.13
C TYR A 70 -17.43 -9.97 -13.93
N THR A 71 -16.56 -9.67 -12.95
CA THR A 71 -16.62 -10.28 -11.62
C THR A 71 -17.55 -9.48 -10.69
N SER A 72 -17.75 -9.95 -9.46
CA SER A 72 -18.36 -9.12 -8.39
C SER A 72 -17.51 -7.89 -8.09
N ALA A 73 -18.08 -6.82 -7.55
CA ALA A 73 -17.36 -5.58 -7.24
C ALA A 73 -16.07 -5.80 -6.40
N PRO A 74 -16.07 -6.66 -5.36
CA PRO A 74 -14.82 -6.96 -4.64
C PRO A 74 -13.82 -7.83 -5.41
N GLY A 75 -14.14 -8.30 -6.60
CA GLY A 75 -13.33 -9.22 -7.40
C GLY A 75 -13.76 -10.69 -7.27
N SER A 76 -13.05 -11.60 -7.97
CA SER A 76 -13.34 -13.04 -7.96
C SER A 76 -13.36 -13.63 -6.54
N ASN A 77 -14.36 -14.43 -6.24
CA ASN A 77 -14.48 -15.13 -4.96
C ASN A 77 -13.31 -16.09 -4.75
N GLU A 78 -12.98 -16.84 -5.80
CA GLU A 78 -11.91 -17.85 -5.78
C GLU A 78 -10.55 -17.22 -5.50
N ALA A 79 -10.26 -16.08 -6.14
CA ALA A 79 -9.01 -15.36 -5.91
C ALA A 79 -8.93 -14.82 -4.47
N ARG A 80 -10.02 -14.22 -3.95
CA ARG A 80 -10.08 -13.71 -2.57
C ARG A 80 -9.96 -14.85 -1.54
N GLU A 81 -10.57 -16.00 -1.77
CA GLU A 81 -10.46 -17.18 -0.93
C GLU A 81 -9.03 -17.74 -0.94
N ALA A 82 -8.39 -17.79 -2.10
CA ALA A 82 -7.00 -18.25 -2.24
C ALA A 82 -6.02 -17.31 -1.49
N ILE A 83 -6.23 -15.99 -1.57
CA ILE A 83 -5.45 -14.99 -0.83
C ILE A 83 -5.67 -15.19 0.68
N ALA A 84 -6.91 -15.31 1.13
CA ALA A 84 -7.24 -15.55 2.54
C ALA A 84 -6.56 -16.82 3.06
N ALA A 85 -6.69 -17.93 2.34
CA ALA A 85 -6.07 -19.21 2.70
C ALA A 85 -4.53 -19.12 2.76
N SER A 86 -3.91 -18.36 1.84
CA SER A 86 -2.47 -18.12 1.85
C SER A 86 -2.01 -17.35 3.07
N LEU A 87 -2.68 -16.25 3.40
CA LEU A 87 -2.33 -15.43 4.58
C LEU A 87 -2.59 -16.17 5.88
N ASN A 88 -3.71 -16.90 5.97
CA ASN A 88 -4.03 -17.72 7.15
C ASN A 88 -2.95 -18.76 7.45
N ARG A 89 -2.46 -19.45 6.41
CA ARG A 89 -1.34 -20.41 6.58
C ARG A 89 -0.03 -19.74 6.99
N ARG A 90 0.26 -18.54 6.43
CA ARG A 90 1.53 -17.84 6.66
C ARG A 90 1.60 -17.16 8.02
N PHE A 91 0.49 -16.59 8.46
CA PHE A 91 0.45 -15.70 9.63
C PHE A 91 -0.40 -16.22 10.78
N GLY A 92 -1.09 -17.37 10.62
CA GLY A 92 -1.98 -17.92 11.65
C GLY A 92 -3.17 -17.00 11.94
N THR A 93 -3.79 -16.47 10.89
CA THR A 93 -5.00 -15.65 10.92
C THR A 93 -6.22 -16.48 10.49
N ASP A 94 -7.41 -15.90 10.57
CA ASP A 94 -8.68 -16.55 10.19
C ASP A 94 -9.50 -15.67 9.24
N PHE A 95 -8.84 -15.10 8.24
CA PHE A 95 -9.50 -14.28 7.23
C PHE A 95 -10.37 -15.13 6.30
N SER A 96 -11.44 -14.53 5.84
CA SER A 96 -12.30 -15.02 4.79
C SER A 96 -12.27 -14.09 3.57
N ARG A 97 -12.90 -14.48 2.47
CA ARG A 97 -12.99 -13.62 1.27
C ARG A 97 -13.59 -12.23 1.55
N ARG A 98 -14.42 -12.07 2.60
CA ARG A 98 -15.05 -10.80 2.94
C ARG A 98 -14.06 -9.72 3.42
N ASN A 99 -12.86 -10.12 3.85
CA ASN A 99 -11.79 -9.21 4.25
C ASN A 99 -11.08 -8.54 3.07
N PHE A 100 -11.30 -9.02 1.84
CA PHE A 100 -10.51 -8.62 0.68
C PHE A 100 -11.33 -7.92 -0.39
N TYR A 101 -10.74 -6.86 -0.95
CA TYR A 101 -11.18 -6.19 -2.15
C TYR A 101 -10.02 -6.16 -3.16
N LEU A 102 -10.21 -6.78 -4.34
CA LEU A 102 -9.17 -6.83 -5.37
C LEU A 102 -9.06 -5.47 -6.07
N THR A 103 -7.83 -5.07 -6.37
CA THR A 103 -7.54 -3.76 -6.96
C THR A 103 -6.52 -3.86 -8.09
N CYS A 104 -6.46 -2.81 -8.91
CA CYS A 104 -5.45 -2.66 -9.96
C CYS A 104 -4.08 -2.25 -9.37
N GLY A 105 -3.57 -3.04 -8.41
CA GLY A 105 -2.33 -2.80 -7.68
C GLY A 105 -2.50 -1.88 -6.46
N ALA A 106 -1.40 -1.67 -5.72
CA ALA A 106 -1.41 -0.91 -4.46
C ALA A 106 -1.86 0.55 -4.63
N ALA A 107 -1.58 1.20 -5.76
CA ALA A 107 -2.00 2.57 -5.98
C ALA A 107 -3.54 2.72 -5.97
N ALA A 108 -4.26 1.79 -6.62
CA ALA A 108 -5.72 1.78 -6.59
C ALA A 108 -6.24 1.42 -5.19
N ALA A 109 -5.60 0.48 -4.49
CA ALA A 109 -5.92 0.15 -3.11
C ALA A 109 -5.81 1.37 -2.19
N LEU A 110 -4.68 2.08 -2.24
CA LEU A 110 -4.46 3.30 -1.46
C LEU A 110 -5.46 4.39 -1.80
N ALA A 111 -5.72 4.65 -3.10
CA ALA A 111 -6.70 5.65 -3.50
C ALA A 111 -8.10 5.35 -2.94
N SER A 112 -8.53 4.07 -2.95
CA SER A 112 -9.80 3.65 -2.36
C SER A 112 -9.80 3.83 -0.83
N ILE A 113 -8.73 3.44 -0.14
CA ILE A 113 -8.58 3.59 1.31
C ILE A 113 -8.64 5.07 1.70
N PHE A 114 -7.84 5.92 1.07
CA PHE A 114 -7.83 7.36 1.37
C PHE A 114 -9.22 7.97 1.14
N ARG A 115 -9.89 7.59 0.04
CA ARG A 115 -11.22 8.10 -0.27
C ARG A 115 -12.27 7.62 0.74
N ALA A 116 -12.25 6.34 1.11
CA ALA A 116 -13.17 5.76 2.09
C ALA A 116 -13.04 6.41 3.48
N LEU A 117 -11.81 6.72 3.89
CA LEU A 117 -11.53 7.29 5.22
C LEU A 117 -11.61 8.83 5.26
N THR A 118 -11.76 9.51 4.13
CA THR A 118 -11.91 10.97 4.11
C THR A 118 -13.34 11.37 4.42
N ILE A 119 -13.59 11.83 5.65
CA ILE A 119 -14.90 12.22 6.16
C ILE A 119 -15.24 13.72 5.95
N GLY A 120 -14.23 14.51 5.58
CA GLY A 120 -14.41 15.96 5.34
C GLY A 120 -13.10 16.66 5.01
N PRO A 121 -13.16 17.97 4.74
CA PRO A 121 -12.01 18.72 4.24
C PRO A 121 -10.89 18.92 5.29
N LEU A 122 -11.14 18.62 6.55
CA LEU A 122 -10.13 18.68 7.62
C LEU A 122 -9.49 17.31 7.90
N THR A 123 -9.88 16.26 7.16
CA THR A 123 -9.31 14.93 7.35
C THR A 123 -7.81 14.93 7.14
N GLU A 124 -7.08 14.40 8.11
CA GLU A 124 -5.63 14.28 8.08
C GLU A 124 -5.18 12.81 8.03
N PHE A 125 -4.18 12.56 7.20
CA PHE A 125 -3.40 11.32 7.18
C PHE A 125 -1.97 11.63 7.57
N ILE A 126 -1.30 10.72 8.25
CA ILE A 126 0.10 10.90 8.68
C ILE A 126 0.98 9.87 7.96
N ALA A 127 2.12 10.32 7.42
CA ALA A 127 3.18 9.45 6.90
C ALA A 127 4.52 9.82 7.53
N PHE A 128 5.45 8.87 7.55
CA PHE A 128 6.80 9.04 8.09
C PHE A 128 7.80 9.25 6.96
N ALA A 129 8.55 10.36 7.02
CA ALA A 129 9.59 10.65 6.03
C ALA A 129 10.84 9.76 6.25
N PRO A 130 11.51 9.31 5.16
CA PRO A 130 11.10 9.46 3.77
C PRO A 130 9.94 8.51 3.42
N TYR A 131 9.02 8.94 2.57
CA TYR A 131 7.82 8.20 2.21
C TYR A 131 7.60 8.18 0.69
N PHE A 132 6.72 7.31 0.22
CA PHE A 132 6.31 7.25 -1.18
C PHE A 132 5.52 8.51 -1.58
N PRO A 133 6.03 9.35 -2.50
CA PRO A 133 5.50 10.70 -2.74
C PRO A 133 4.02 10.76 -3.11
N GLU A 134 3.50 9.71 -3.72
CA GLU A 134 2.11 9.64 -4.16
C GLU A 134 1.09 9.62 -3.01
N TYR A 135 1.49 9.34 -1.76
CA TYR A 135 0.57 9.47 -0.61
C TYR A 135 -0.03 10.87 -0.49
N ALA A 136 0.76 11.90 -0.76
CA ALA A 136 0.27 13.28 -0.79
C ALA A 136 -0.80 13.49 -1.87
N CYS A 137 -0.58 12.90 -3.06
CA CYS A 137 -1.55 12.97 -4.16
C CYS A 137 -2.85 12.22 -3.81
N PHE A 138 -2.76 11.05 -3.19
CA PHE A 138 -3.95 10.29 -2.78
C PHE A 138 -4.76 11.03 -1.71
N ALA A 139 -4.11 11.58 -0.67
CA ALA A 139 -4.77 12.36 0.36
C ALA A 139 -5.49 13.57 -0.23
N THR A 140 -4.80 14.35 -1.06
CA THR A 140 -5.34 15.54 -1.74
C THR A 140 -6.49 15.17 -2.68
N ALA A 141 -6.34 14.15 -3.50
CA ALA A 141 -7.39 13.70 -4.43
C ALA A 141 -8.63 13.19 -3.70
N ALA A 142 -8.47 12.63 -2.51
CA ALA A 142 -9.57 12.24 -1.64
C ALA A 142 -10.27 13.44 -0.97
N GLY A 143 -9.66 14.62 -0.96
CA GLY A 143 -10.15 15.83 -0.29
C GLY A 143 -9.66 16.00 1.15
N GLY A 144 -8.63 15.26 1.55
CA GLY A 144 -7.95 15.35 2.84
C GLY A 144 -6.53 15.91 2.71
N HIS A 145 -5.76 15.83 3.78
CA HIS A 145 -4.41 16.37 3.88
C HIS A 145 -3.42 15.31 4.36
N LEU A 146 -2.19 15.33 3.83
CA LEU A 146 -1.09 14.55 4.36
C LEU A 146 -0.26 15.41 5.33
N ARG A 147 -0.11 14.91 6.55
CA ARG A 147 0.85 15.42 7.55
C ARG A 147 2.09 14.53 7.55
N VAL A 148 3.25 15.11 7.66
CA VAL A 148 4.52 14.39 7.62
C VAL A 148 5.18 14.46 8.98
N VAL A 149 5.58 13.30 9.49
CA VAL A 149 6.44 13.16 10.66
C VAL A 149 7.82 12.79 10.16
N GLU A 150 8.83 13.60 10.51
CA GLU A 150 10.22 13.27 10.21
C GLU A 150 10.63 12.02 11.00
N ALA A 151 11.29 11.08 10.32
CA ALA A 151 11.87 9.94 11.01
C ALA A 151 13.21 10.32 11.65
N ASP A 152 13.67 9.49 12.57
CA ASP A 152 15.05 9.57 13.04
C ASP A 152 16.02 9.47 11.84
N ARG A 153 16.95 10.41 11.73
CA ARG A 153 17.79 10.57 10.52
C ARG A 153 18.85 9.47 10.34
N GLU A 154 19.16 8.74 11.40
CA GLU A 154 20.16 7.67 11.34
C GLU A 154 19.52 6.31 11.14
N SER A 155 18.45 6.02 11.89
CA SER A 155 17.77 4.74 11.90
C SER A 155 16.55 4.67 10.98
N PHE A 156 16.00 5.81 10.56
CA PHE A 156 14.71 5.95 9.87
C PHE A 156 13.54 5.31 10.62
N GLN A 157 13.67 5.15 11.94
CA GLN A 157 12.59 4.67 12.79
C GLN A 157 11.62 5.82 13.13
N ILE A 158 10.43 5.46 13.62
CA ILE A 158 9.38 6.41 13.99
C ILE A 158 9.84 7.30 15.15
N ASP A 159 9.83 8.62 14.96
CA ASP A 159 9.91 9.59 16.04
C ASP A 159 8.54 9.70 16.73
N PHE A 160 8.38 9.00 17.84
CA PHE A 160 7.13 8.94 18.59
C PHE A 160 6.77 10.26 19.26
N GLU A 161 7.74 11.07 19.65
CA GLU A 161 7.49 12.37 20.24
C GLU A 161 6.90 13.33 19.20
N GLN A 162 7.46 13.36 18.02
CA GLN A 162 6.92 14.15 16.93
C GLN A 162 5.57 13.61 16.45
N LEU A 163 5.41 12.28 16.37
CA LEU A 163 4.12 11.68 16.01
C LEU A 163 3.03 12.10 16.98
N GLU A 164 3.27 12.02 18.28
CA GLU A 164 2.28 12.39 19.30
C GLU A 164 1.87 13.85 19.22
N ARG A 165 2.81 14.75 18.90
CA ARG A 165 2.52 16.18 18.66
C ARG A 165 1.75 16.44 17.35
N THR A 166 1.89 15.55 16.37
CA THR A 166 1.26 15.70 15.04
C THR A 166 -0.16 15.13 15.02
N LEU A 167 -0.43 14.10 15.83
CA LEU A 167 -1.77 13.52 15.97
C LEU A 167 -2.78 14.58 16.46
N SER A 168 -3.93 14.62 15.80
CA SER A 168 -5.02 15.54 16.12
C SER A 168 -6.37 14.84 16.05
N PHE A 169 -7.43 15.49 16.51
CA PHE A 169 -8.82 15.04 16.35
C PHE A 169 -9.20 14.79 14.88
N HIS A 170 -8.51 15.42 13.93
CA HIS A 170 -8.76 15.25 12.50
C HIS A 170 -7.99 14.08 11.86
N THR A 171 -7.09 13.43 12.62
CA THR A 171 -6.32 12.29 12.11
C THR A 171 -7.19 11.08 11.94
N GLN A 172 -7.40 10.67 10.68
CA GLN A 172 -8.15 9.44 10.34
C GLN A 172 -7.25 8.25 10.11
N GLY A 173 -6.03 8.45 9.65
CA GLY A 173 -5.12 7.34 9.37
C GLY A 173 -3.65 7.68 9.52
N VAL A 174 -2.88 6.67 9.93
CA VAL A 174 -1.42 6.69 9.96
C VAL A 174 -0.92 5.63 8.98
N ILE A 175 0.01 6.01 8.09
CA ILE A 175 0.52 5.13 7.04
C ILE A 175 1.88 4.61 7.45
N VAL A 176 2.05 3.29 7.41
CA VAL A 176 3.34 2.62 7.51
C VAL A 176 3.63 1.88 6.21
N ASN A 177 4.87 1.97 5.75
CA ASN A 177 5.37 1.21 4.61
C ASN A 177 6.61 0.46 5.09
N SER A 178 6.50 -0.86 5.24
CA SER A 178 7.56 -1.68 5.84
C SER A 178 7.58 -3.08 5.22
N PRO A 179 8.66 -3.44 4.49
CA PRO A 179 9.86 -2.64 4.17
C PRO A 179 9.54 -1.34 3.46
N ASN A 180 10.29 -0.28 3.78
CA ASN A 180 10.00 1.08 3.34
C ASN A 180 10.57 1.40 1.95
N ASN A 181 9.83 2.14 1.17
CA ASN A 181 10.30 2.86 0.00
C ASN A 181 10.35 4.37 0.33
N PRO A 182 11.54 5.04 0.31
CA PRO A 182 12.80 4.58 -0.30
C PRO A 182 13.86 4.05 0.67
N SER A 183 13.68 4.11 1.99
CA SER A 183 14.76 3.87 2.96
C SER A 183 15.19 2.39 3.09
N GLY A 184 14.31 1.44 2.70
CA GLY A 184 14.54 0.01 2.89
C GLY A 184 14.38 -0.49 4.32
N VAL A 185 14.04 0.38 5.26
CA VAL A 185 13.89 0.05 6.69
C VAL A 185 12.70 -0.86 6.92
N VAL A 186 12.89 -1.85 7.80
CA VAL A 186 11.83 -2.67 8.36
C VAL A 186 11.55 -2.21 9.78
N TYR A 187 10.30 -1.85 10.09
CA TYR A 187 9.91 -1.56 11.45
C TYR A 187 9.85 -2.83 12.28
N SER A 188 10.44 -2.79 13.47
CA SER A 188 10.40 -3.91 14.40
C SER A 188 8.99 -4.15 14.96
N GLU A 189 8.74 -5.36 15.43
CA GLU A 189 7.48 -5.67 16.11
C GLU A 189 7.26 -4.78 17.33
N SER A 190 8.33 -4.48 18.08
CA SER A 190 8.25 -3.57 19.23
C SER A 190 7.90 -2.13 18.81
N THR A 191 8.44 -1.63 17.71
CA THR A 191 8.09 -0.33 17.14
C THR A 191 6.61 -0.28 16.75
N LEU A 192 6.13 -1.31 16.05
CA LEU A 192 4.73 -1.35 15.61
C LEU A 192 3.74 -1.57 16.77
N LYS A 193 4.12 -2.33 17.82
CA LYS A 193 3.32 -2.45 19.04
C LYS A 193 3.21 -1.11 19.77
N LYS A 194 4.32 -0.37 19.90
CA LYS A 194 4.30 0.97 20.49
C LYS A 194 3.43 1.93 19.68
N LEU A 195 3.49 1.86 18.35
CA LEU A 195 2.60 2.63 17.48
C LEU A 195 1.13 2.26 17.74
N ALA A 196 0.80 0.99 17.73
CA ALA A 196 -0.56 0.49 17.99
C ALA A 196 -1.10 0.96 19.35
N GLU A 197 -0.28 0.93 20.40
CA GLU A 197 -0.65 1.43 21.74
C GLU A 197 -0.96 2.93 21.72
N LEU A 198 -0.10 3.73 21.08
CA LEU A 198 -0.33 5.18 20.93
C LEU A 198 -1.62 5.47 20.16
N LEU A 199 -1.87 4.75 19.07
CA LEU A 199 -3.09 4.94 18.27
C LEU A 199 -4.35 4.54 19.05
N ARG A 200 -4.31 3.46 19.86
CA ARG A 200 -5.43 3.10 20.76
C ARG A 200 -5.72 4.20 21.78
N LEU A 201 -4.69 4.74 22.41
CA LEU A 201 -4.83 5.82 23.38
C LEU A 201 -5.45 7.07 22.74
N LYS A 202 -4.94 7.47 21.57
CA LYS A 202 -5.45 8.65 20.86
C LYS A 202 -6.84 8.43 20.25
N SER A 203 -7.16 7.23 19.80
CA SER A 203 -8.52 6.88 19.36
C SER A 203 -9.53 7.01 20.50
N ALA A 204 -9.17 6.55 21.70
CA ALA A 204 -10.00 6.70 22.87
C ALA A 204 -10.14 8.17 23.32
N GLU A 205 -9.04 8.95 23.24
CA GLU A 205 -9.04 10.39 23.54
C GLU A 205 -9.95 11.19 22.58
N TYR A 206 -9.88 10.87 21.28
CA TYR A 206 -10.60 11.58 20.24
C TYR A 206 -12.04 11.06 20.02
N GLY A 207 -12.36 9.87 20.54
CA GLY A 207 -13.68 9.26 20.42
C GLY A 207 -13.99 8.66 19.04
N HIS A 208 -12.97 8.42 18.22
CA HIS A 208 -13.09 7.74 16.93
C HIS A 208 -11.82 6.92 16.62
N PRO A 209 -11.91 5.85 15.80
CA PRO A 209 -10.74 5.07 15.43
C PRO A 209 -9.75 5.90 14.60
N ILE A 210 -8.46 5.69 14.84
CA ILE A 210 -7.38 6.10 13.93
C ILE A 210 -6.92 4.84 13.21
N TYR A 211 -7.08 4.77 11.90
CA TYR A 211 -6.75 3.59 11.13
C TYR A 211 -5.24 3.50 10.88
N LEU A 212 -4.67 2.29 11.04
CA LEU A 212 -3.30 2.01 10.66
C LEU A 212 -3.28 1.40 9.26
N ILE A 213 -2.85 2.19 8.29
CA ILE A 213 -2.77 1.81 6.87
C ILE A 213 -1.37 1.26 6.62
N SER A 214 -1.28 -0.03 6.31
CA SER A 214 -0.01 -0.69 5.99
C SER A 214 0.12 -0.88 4.48
N ASP A 215 1.05 -0.17 3.87
CA ASP A 215 1.38 -0.33 2.46
C ASP A 215 2.51 -1.36 2.31
N GLU A 216 2.19 -2.54 1.78
CA GLU A 216 3.02 -3.74 1.88
C GLU A 216 3.46 -4.36 0.53
N PRO A 217 3.79 -3.61 -0.51
CA PRO A 217 4.23 -4.20 -1.77
C PRO A 217 5.59 -4.90 -1.67
N TYR A 218 6.35 -4.65 -0.59
CA TYR A 218 7.72 -5.15 -0.38
C TYR A 218 7.82 -6.21 0.71
N ARG A 219 6.71 -6.72 1.25
CA ARG A 219 6.69 -7.65 2.39
C ARG A 219 7.63 -8.85 2.23
N GLU A 220 7.71 -9.41 1.04
CA GLU A 220 8.54 -10.58 0.73
C GLU A 220 9.98 -10.23 0.33
N LEU A 221 10.31 -8.94 0.18
CA LEU A 221 11.63 -8.48 -0.29
C LEU A 221 12.51 -8.04 0.88
N THR A 222 12.91 -9.00 1.71
CA THR A 222 13.93 -8.81 2.74
C THR A 222 15.17 -9.58 2.37
N TYR A 223 16.32 -8.90 2.42
CA TYR A 223 17.63 -9.49 2.07
C TYR A 223 18.39 -10.03 3.29
N THR A 224 17.78 -9.93 4.45
CA THR A 224 18.28 -10.42 5.73
C THR A 224 17.19 -11.25 6.41
N ASN A 225 17.53 -12.02 7.44
CA ASN A 225 16.57 -12.80 8.20
C ASN A 225 15.70 -11.92 9.14
N VAL A 226 15.29 -10.75 8.67
CA VAL A 226 14.39 -9.86 9.41
C VAL A 226 12.95 -10.26 9.13
N ALA A 227 12.22 -10.57 10.20
CA ALA A 227 10.78 -10.80 10.10
C ALA A 227 10.05 -9.47 9.88
N VAL A 228 9.18 -9.42 8.87
CA VAL A 228 8.25 -8.31 8.67
C VAL A 228 6.98 -8.61 9.47
N PRO A 229 6.68 -7.84 10.53
CA PRO A 229 5.50 -8.10 11.34
C PRO A 229 4.22 -7.92 10.52
N PHE A 230 3.19 -8.72 10.83
CA PHE A 230 1.91 -8.61 10.17
C PHE A 230 0.98 -7.72 10.99
N ILE A 231 0.64 -6.55 10.44
CA ILE A 231 0.04 -5.46 11.20
C ILE A 231 -1.33 -5.79 11.81
N THR A 232 -2.14 -6.60 11.13
CA THR A 232 -3.47 -7.00 11.60
C THR A 232 -3.44 -7.81 12.91
N LYS A 233 -2.29 -8.39 13.24
CA LYS A 233 -2.08 -9.08 14.53
C LYS A 233 -1.68 -8.14 15.66
N LEU A 234 -1.39 -6.89 15.36
CA LEU A 234 -0.87 -5.90 16.32
C LEU A 234 -1.88 -4.80 16.61
N TYR A 235 -2.76 -4.50 15.64
CA TYR A 235 -3.72 -3.41 15.77
C TYR A 235 -5.03 -3.73 15.07
N ASP A 236 -6.14 -3.62 15.80
CA ASP A 236 -7.46 -4.02 15.33
C ASP A 236 -7.96 -3.16 14.16
N CYS A 237 -7.81 -1.82 14.27
CA CYS A 237 -8.19 -0.88 13.20
C CYS A 237 -7.11 -0.79 12.12
N SER A 238 -6.74 -1.92 11.50
CA SER A 238 -5.70 -2.00 10.49
C SER A 238 -6.24 -2.33 9.10
N ILE A 239 -5.69 -1.66 8.08
CA ILE A 239 -6.00 -1.86 6.67
C ILE A 239 -4.69 -2.09 5.93
N VAL A 240 -4.60 -3.15 5.12
CA VAL A 240 -3.41 -3.46 4.32
C VAL A 240 -3.67 -3.15 2.86
N SER A 241 -2.77 -2.42 2.23
CA SER A 241 -2.63 -2.28 0.79
C SER A 241 -1.51 -3.22 0.30
N TYR A 242 -1.82 -4.11 -0.62
CA TYR A 242 -0.85 -5.05 -1.16
C TYR A 242 -0.82 -5.07 -2.68
N SER A 243 0.34 -5.41 -3.25
CA SER A 243 0.50 -5.58 -4.69
C SER A 243 1.47 -6.72 -5.02
N TYR A 244 1.16 -7.48 -6.04
CA TYR A 244 2.04 -8.50 -6.62
C TYR A 244 3.11 -7.92 -7.55
N SER A 245 3.15 -6.60 -7.72
CA SER A 245 4.10 -5.90 -8.59
C SER A 245 5.56 -6.21 -8.28
N LYS A 246 5.89 -6.46 -7.00
CA LYS A 246 7.26 -6.69 -6.54
C LYS A 246 7.50 -8.14 -6.20
N SER A 247 6.64 -8.77 -5.40
CA SER A 247 6.79 -10.15 -4.94
C SER A 247 6.77 -11.19 -6.06
N LEU A 248 6.01 -10.94 -7.13
CA LEU A 248 5.93 -11.83 -8.30
C LEU A 248 6.48 -11.21 -9.60
N SER A 249 7.12 -10.04 -9.51
CA SER A 249 7.61 -9.32 -10.70
C SER A 249 6.52 -9.04 -11.74
N LEU A 250 5.33 -8.65 -11.29
CA LEU A 250 4.14 -8.38 -12.14
C LEU A 250 3.68 -6.90 -12.09
N PRO A 251 4.58 -5.91 -12.26
CA PRO A 251 4.16 -4.51 -12.16
C PRO A 251 3.23 -4.08 -13.28
N GLY A 252 3.31 -4.70 -14.46
CA GLY A 252 2.48 -4.41 -15.63
C GLY A 252 1.07 -4.99 -15.53
N ASP A 253 0.88 -6.09 -14.81
CA ASP A 253 -0.40 -6.81 -14.72
C ASP A 253 -1.42 -6.12 -13.80
N ARG A 254 -0.98 -5.18 -12.98
CA ARG A 254 -1.83 -4.36 -12.12
C ARG A 254 -2.71 -5.17 -11.18
N ILE A 255 -2.10 -6.07 -10.40
CA ILE A 255 -2.82 -6.95 -9.46
C ILE A 255 -2.44 -6.58 -8.02
N GLY A 256 -3.44 -6.37 -7.19
CA GLY A 256 -3.30 -6.09 -5.77
C GLY A 256 -4.61 -6.27 -5.01
N TYR A 257 -4.61 -5.94 -3.74
CA TYR A 257 -5.81 -6.00 -2.92
C TYR A 257 -5.74 -5.03 -1.73
N VAL A 258 -6.92 -4.69 -1.22
CA VAL A 258 -7.09 -4.19 0.15
C VAL A 258 -7.47 -5.37 1.04
N LEU A 259 -6.85 -5.45 2.21
CA LEU A 259 -7.27 -6.32 3.31
C LEU A 259 -7.73 -5.44 4.48
N VAL A 260 -8.95 -5.65 4.94
CA VAL A 260 -9.50 -5.01 6.15
C VAL A 260 -9.44 -6.02 7.30
N GLY A 261 -8.85 -5.63 8.42
CA GLY A 261 -8.79 -6.46 9.63
C GLY A 261 -10.19 -6.68 10.22
N ASP A 262 -10.53 -7.92 10.53
CA ASP A 262 -11.88 -8.33 10.99
C ASP A 262 -12.16 -8.00 12.46
N ALA A 263 -11.14 -7.69 13.25
CA ALA A 263 -11.28 -7.19 14.62
C ALA A 263 -11.70 -5.71 14.69
N MET A 264 -11.78 -5.03 13.55
CA MET A 264 -12.14 -3.62 13.44
C MET A 264 -13.61 -3.42 13.83
N PRO A 265 -13.94 -2.47 14.75
CA PRO A 265 -15.32 -2.27 15.21
C PRO A 265 -16.30 -1.88 14.10
N ASP A 266 -15.84 -1.13 13.10
CA ASP A 266 -16.60 -0.64 11.95
C ASP A 266 -16.25 -1.37 10.63
N PHE A 267 -15.91 -2.65 10.75
CA PHE A 267 -15.45 -3.51 9.64
C PHE A 267 -16.37 -3.44 8.41
N ASP A 268 -17.66 -3.62 8.61
CA ASP A 268 -18.63 -3.65 7.50
C ASP A 268 -18.75 -2.28 6.82
N ASP A 269 -18.72 -1.20 7.57
CA ASP A 269 -18.76 0.17 7.03
C ASP A 269 -17.50 0.50 6.21
N VAL A 270 -16.33 0.14 6.72
CA VAL A 270 -15.06 0.33 6.00
C VAL A 270 -15.01 -0.52 4.74
N CYS A 271 -15.42 -1.80 4.79
CA CYS A 271 -15.49 -2.65 3.61
C CYS A 271 -16.45 -2.08 2.55
N ASN A 272 -17.63 -1.62 2.96
CA ASN A 272 -18.62 -1.02 2.06
C ASN A 272 -18.13 0.31 1.48
N ALA A 273 -17.40 1.12 2.25
CA ALA A 273 -16.85 2.39 1.77
C ALA A 273 -15.70 2.22 0.78
N ILE A 274 -14.95 1.10 0.85
CA ILE A 274 -13.87 0.77 -0.08
C ILE A 274 -14.44 0.19 -1.39
N SER A 275 -15.59 -0.47 -1.35
CA SER A 275 -16.24 -1.13 -2.50
C SER A 275 -16.86 -0.14 -3.48
#